data_f38ba239d20208cd5eb6ef0e3868edc1
#
_entry.id   f38ba239d20208cd5eb6ef0e3868edc1
#
_cell.length_a   1.000
_cell.length_b   1.000
_cell.length_c   1.000
_cell.angle_alpha   90.00
_cell.angle_beta   90.00
_cell.angle_gamma   90.00
#
_symmetry.space_group_name_H-M   'P 1'
#
loop_
_entity.id
_entity.type
_entity.pdbx_description
1 polymer ?
#
loop_
_entity_poly.entity_id
_entity_poly.type
_entity_poly.pdbx_seq_one_letter_code
_entity_poly.pdbx_strand_id
1 'polypeptide(L)'
;MKKSLRLIAAISLAATGLITVAILPSGAAAHKVTCYRLVANKDKAGKFSGHCPKGWSKTKPKPKPPVVGSSQGTNSSSDIDLVVPSNVSLAINGSSFDAPLVGVTTSGSSAYSAGGKVTFSAYPAGGSGSGRTGITNGSLNIGFSDVPMTAGAGTLPSGVTEANYVQVPYLLGGAVVGYNLGGGFDNLKLTAAEVADIYNGTITQWSDSQIVATNGGASSTLGKALTALGTANQPKNTIKVLYRAASSGTTEAFTYWLYQAGNSGIAPSGGSVMEGSGGAWKATNIDGVANNAGMAQGIDNTLGSIGYVEYSYILIPGNAAIDVAQLQDKNGQWISPSLTSIGNAAAAAGTSVTPDNFAITDEAGNDVWPFATYSWAIVPKSISNEATCEASVKYLDWETHYGQGAFAKAEGYVPLPLSISAYARAQLQTVTSSGVECLTQSS
;
A
#
# COMPACT_ATOMS: atom_id res chain seq x y z
N MET A 1 -51.80 9.41 -3.81
CA MET A 1 -50.77 9.80 -4.78
C MET A 1 -50.71 8.77 -5.87
N LYS A 2 -51.20 9.12 -7.05
CA LYS A 2 -51.38 8.19 -8.18
C LYS A 2 -50.04 7.97 -8.87
N LYS A 3 -49.54 6.71 -8.88
CA LYS A 3 -48.37 6.32 -9.67
C LYS A 3 -48.85 6.17 -11.13
N SER A 4 -48.35 6.98 -12.05
CA SER A 4 -48.61 6.85 -13.46
C SER A 4 -47.88 5.61 -14.03
N LEU A 5 -48.68 4.64 -14.52
CA LEU A 5 -48.16 3.53 -15.32
C LEU A 5 -47.84 4.08 -16.73
N ARG A 6 -46.59 3.96 -17.17
CA ARG A 6 -46.25 4.12 -18.59
C ARG A 6 -46.36 2.74 -19.26
N LEU A 7 -47.28 2.63 -20.18
CA LEU A 7 -47.51 1.45 -21.00
C LEU A 7 -46.53 1.51 -22.19
N ILE A 8 -45.66 0.53 -22.33
CA ILE A 8 -44.84 0.32 -23.52
C ILE A 8 -45.43 -0.91 -24.21
N ALA A 9 -46.07 -0.72 -25.34
CA ALA A 9 -46.58 -1.79 -26.16
C ALA A 9 -45.53 -2.20 -27.20
N ALA A 10 -45.11 -3.46 -27.20
CA ALA A 10 -44.37 -4.05 -28.31
C ALA A 10 -45.33 -4.87 -29.17
N ILE A 11 -45.42 -4.55 -30.44
CA ILE A 11 -46.25 -5.27 -31.42
C ILE A 11 -45.35 -6.28 -32.15
N SER A 12 -45.67 -7.56 -32.01
CA SER A 12 -45.05 -8.63 -32.78
C SER A 12 -46.09 -9.17 -33.78
N LEU A 13 -45.79 -9.15 -35.07
CA LEU A 13 -46.64 -9.66 -36.11
C LEU A 13 -46.30 -11.12 -36.39
N ALA A 14 -47.19 -12.03 -35.99
CA ALA A 14 -47.09 -13.44 -36.39
C ALA A 14 -48.02 -13.72 -37.57
N ALA A 15 -47.64 -14.60 -38.48
CA ALA A 15 -48.27 -14.89 -39.77
C ALA A 15 -49.70 -15.48 -39.73
N THR A 16 -50.40 -15.44 -38.61
CA THR A 16 -51.75 -15.99 -38.42
C THR A 16 -52.75 -15.01 -37.79
N GLY A 17 -52.55 -13.73 -37.92
CA GLY A 17 -53.60 -12.73 -37.68
C GLY A 17 -54.11 -12.57 -36.22
N LEU A 18 -53.46 -13.12 -35.20
CA LEU A 18 -53.78 -12.84 -33.80
C LEU A 18 -52.79 -11.87 -33.20
N ILE A 19 -53.25 -10.71 -32.75
CA ILE A 19 -52.46 -9.73 -32.00
C ILE A 19 -52.50 -10.13 -30.53
N THR A 20 -51.39 -10.64 -30.02
CA THR A 20 -51.21 -10.84 -28.58
C THR A 20 -50.43 -9.65 -28.00
N VAL A 21 -51.09 -8.87 -27.14
CA VAL A 21 -50.45 -7.79 -26.42
C VAL A 21 -49.82 -8.38 -25.16
N ALA A 22 -48.49 -8.48 -25.14
CA ALA A 22 -47.76 -8.84 -23.94
C ALA A 22 -47.48 -7.59 -23.07
N ILE A 23 -48.08 -7.51 -21.92
CA ILE A 23 -47.78 -6.49 -20.92
C ILE A 23 -46.53 -6.94 -20.16
N LEU A 24 -45.39 -6.30 -20.45
CA LEU A 24 -44.17 -6.47 -19.63
C LEU A 24 -44.28 -5.57 -18.40
N PRO A 25 -44.01 -6.09 -17.21
CA PRO A 25 -43.98 -5.23 -16.02
C PRO A 25 -42.85 -4.23 -16.13
N SER A 26 -43.20 -2.95 -16.02
CA SER A 26 -42.23 -1.84 -16.01
C SER A 26 -41.29 -1.95 -14.82
N GLY A 27 -40.00 -2.10 -15.12
CA GLY A 27 -38.91 -1.64 -14.27
C GLY A 27 -38.91 -2.17 -12.83
N ALA A 28 -38.60 -3.43 -12.65
CA ALA A 28 -38.00 -3.81 -11.35
C ALA A 28 -36.65 -3.11 -11.23
N ALA A 29 -36.56 -2.17 -10.31
CA ALA A 29 -35.27 -1.59 -9.96
C ALA A 29 -34.31 -2.75 -9.63
N ALA A 30 -33.20 -2.82 -10.33
CA ALA A 30 -32.20 -3.87 -10.10
C ALA A 30 -31.84 -3.86 -8.61
N HIS A 31 -32.20 -4.93 -7.90
CA HIS A 31 -31.88 -5.06 -6.48
C HIS A 31 -30.35 -5.11 -6.35
N LYS A 32 -29.79 -4.12 -5.65
CA LYS A 32 -28.37 -4.14 -5.30
C LYS A 32 -28.14 -5.27 -4.30
N VAL A 33 -27.25 -6.20 -4.63
CA VAL A 33 -26.79 -7.25 -3.74
C VAL A 33 -25.46 -6.85 -3.14
N THR A 34 -25.30 -7.03 -1.83
CA THR A 34 -24.00 -6.90 -1.17
C THR A 34 -23.25 -8.22 -1.30
N CYS A 35 -22.06 -8.18 -1.88
CA CYS A 35 -21.21 -9.34 -2.05
C CYS A 35 -19.92 -9.15 -1.26
N TYR A 36 -19.33 -10.25 -0.83
CA TYR A 36 -18.15 -10.30 0.02
C TYR A 36 -17.09 -11.20 -0.61
N ARG A 37 -15.82 -10.84 -0.46
CA ARG A 37 -14.71 -11.76 -0.68
C ARG A 37 -13.66 -11.56 0.40
N LEU A 38 -12.91 -12.61 0.72
CA LEU A 38 -11.72 -12.52 1.57
C LEU A 38 -10.52 -12.11 0.73
N VAL A 39 -9.84 -11.06 1.16
CA VAL A 39 -8.55 -10.65 0.64
C VAL A 39 -7.62 -10.51 1.84
N ALA A 40 -6.57 -11.33 1.91
CA ALA A 40 -5.65 -11.37 3.05
C ALA A 40 -6.35 -11.45 4.43
N ASN A 41 -7.37 -12.34 4.55
CA ASN A 41 -8.20 -12.54 5.75
C ASN A 41 -9.10 -11.37 6.17
N LYS A 42 -9.19 -10.29 5.40
CA LYS A 42 -10.16 -9.20 5.62
C LYS A 42 -11.33 -9.31 4.65
N ASP A 43 -12.53 -8.99 5.14
CA ASP A 43 -13.73 -8.97 4.30
C ASP A 43 -13.72 -7.73 3.40
N LYS A 44 -13.70 -7.92 2.10
CA LYS A 44 -14.01 -6.86 1.15
C LYS A 44 -15.49 -6.98 0.77
N ALA A 45 -16.27 -5.90 0.91
CA ALA A 45 -17.68 -5.87 0.55
C ALA A 45 -17.93 -4.87 -0.58
N GLY A 46 -18.80 -5.24 -1.52
CA GLY A 46 -19.22 -4.37 -2.62
C GLY A 46 -20.71 -4.54 -2.91
N LYS A 47 -21.36 -3.49 -3.42
CA LYS A 47 -22.77 -3.52 -3.86
C LYS A 47 -22.84 -3.67 -5.37
N PHE A 48 -23.42 -4.77 -5.84
CA PHE A 48 -23.52 -5.12 -7.26
C PHE A 48 -24.99 -5.25 -7.69
N SER A 49 -25.27 -5.03 -8.97
CA SER A 49 -26.61 -5.21 -9.52
C SER A 49 -26.85 -6.67 -9.86
N GLY A 50 -27.82 -7.29 -9.19
CA GLY A 50 -28.34 -8.63 -9.49
C GLY A 50 -27.58 -9.80 -8.89
N HIS A 51 -26.28 -9.97 -9.12
CA HIS A 51 -25.51 -11.12 -8.65
C HIS A 51 -24.07 -10.75 -8.31
N CYS A 52 -23.43 -11.61 -7.54
CA CYS A 52 -22.04 -11.41 -7.16
C CYS A 52 -21.10 -11.81 -8.30
N PRO A 53 -20.05 -11.02 -8.59
CA PRO A 53 -19.00 -11.40 -9.51
C PRO A 53 -18.28 -12.69 -9.11
N LYS A 54 -17.57 -13.32 -10.07
CA LYS A 54 -16.77 -14.52 -9.78
C LYS A 54 -15.76 -14.24 -8.65
N GLY A 55 -15.74 -15.11 -7.66
CA GLY A 55 -14.88 -14.97 -6.48
C GLY A 55 -15.49 -14.15 -5.33
N TRP A 56 -16.72 -13.64 -5.51
CA TRP A 56 -17.49 -12.97 -4.46
C TRP A 56 -18.68 -13.81 -4.02
N SER A 57 -19.07 -13.72 -2.75
CA SER A 57 -20.20 -14.46 -2.17
C SER A 57 -21.23 -13.51 -1.57
N LYS A 58 -22.51 -13.87 -1.62
CA LYS A 58 -23.57 -13.17 -0.87
C LYS A 58 -23.45 -13.37 0.63
N THR A 59 -22.77 -14.42 1.06
CA THR A 59 -22.53 -14.73 2.46
C THR A 59 -21.18 -14.14 2.87
N LYS A 60 -21.16 -13.40 3.97
CA LYS A 60 -19.93 -12.87 4.54
C LYS A 60 -19.01 -14.04 4.90
N PRO A 61 -17.82 -14.17 4.28
CA PRO A 61 -16.94 -15.26 4.61
C PRO A 61 -16.49 -15.11 6.07
N LYS A 62 -16.44 -16.20 6.81
CA LYS A 62 -15.80 -16.18 8.13
C LYS A 62 -14.30 -16.06 7.94
N PRO A 63 -13.62 -15.12 8.58
CA PRO A 63 -12.17 -15.10 8.60
C PRO A 63 -11.66 -16.48 9.02
N LYS A 64 -10.79 -17.07 8.23
CA LYS A 64 -10.12 -18.30 8.68
C LYS A 64 -9.26 -17.89 9.88
N PRO A 65 -9.33 -18.60 11.03
CA PRO A 65 -8.41 -18.33 12.13
C PRO A 65 -7.00 -18.29 11.55
N PRO A 66 -6.13 -17.38 11.99
CA PRO A 66 -4.76 -17.37 11.51
C PRO A 66 -4.20 -18.78 11.70
N VAL A 67 -3.85 -19.42 10.60
CA VAL A 67 -3.04 -20.64 10.67
C VAL A 67 -1.69 -20.13 11.16
N VAL A 68 -1.38 -20.39 12.40
CA VAL A 68 -0.04 -20.20 12.95
C VAL A 68 0.84 -21.13 12.12
N GLY A 69 1.47 -20.57 11.10
CA GLY A 69 2.39 -21.30 10.25
C GLY A 69 3.61 -21.68 11.09
N SER A 70 3.81 -22.96 11.26
CA SER A 70 4.89 -23.58 12.03
C SER A 70 6.25 -23.48 11.33
N SER A 71 6.68 -22.28 10.91
CA SER A 71 8.03 -22.09 10.35
C SER A 71 8.64 -20.70 10.56
N GLN A 72 7.98 -19.83 11.28
CA GLN A 72 8.68 -18.71 11.91
C GLN A 72 8.91 -19.13 13.35
N GLY A 73 10.18 -19.10 13.80
CA GLY A 73 10.52 -19.40 15.17
C GLY A 73 9.55 -18.63 16.06
N THR A 74 8.84 -19.36 16.91
CA THR A 74 8.07 -18.77 17.97
C THR A 74 9.05 -18.04 18.86
N ASN A 75 9.28 -16.75 18.59
CA ASN A 75 9.83 -15.89 19.60
C ASN A 75 8.82 -15.94 20.74
N SER A 76 9.16 -16.66 21.78
CA SER A 76 8.31 -16.72 22.96
C SER A 76 8.18 -15.28 23.49
N SER A 77 7.02 -14.97 24.04
CA SER A 77 6.81 -13.66 24.71
C SER A 77 7.78 -13.41 25.86
N SER A 78 8.59 -14.42 26.24
CA SER A 78 9.67 -14.35 27.21
C SER A 78 10.94 -13.68 26.70
N ASP A 79 11.13 -13.54 25.38
CA ASP A 79 12.33 -12.94 24.80
C ASP A 79 12.23 -11.42 24.63
N ILE A 80 11.08 -10.83 24.96
CA ILE A 80 10.83 -9.40 24.83
C ILE A 80 10.73 -8.82 26.24
N ASP A 81 11.64 -7.94 26.59
CA ASP A 81 11.52 -7.16 27.80
C ASP A 81 10.35 -6.17 27.69
N LEU A 82 9.17 -6.64 28.11
CA LEU A 82 7.94 -5.83 28.14
C LEU A 82 7.92 -4.85 29.34
N VAL A 83 8.95 -4.83 30.17
CA VAL A 83 9.08 -3.85 31.24
C VAL A 83 9.40 -2.51 30.62
N VAL A 84 8.41 -1.70 30.44
CA VAL A 84 8.54 -0.33 29.93
C VAL A 84 8.42 0.66 31.07
N PRO A 85 9.11 1.80 30.99
CA PRO A 85 8.94 2.89 31.96
C PRO A 85 7.48 3.34 32.02
N SER A 86 7.01 3.68 33.21
CA SER A 86 5.64 4.19 33.39
C SER A 86 5.55 5.69 33.09
N ASN A 87 4.40 6.12 32.56
CA ASN A 87 4.07 7.52 32.30
C ASN A 87 4.97 8.21 31.24
N VAL A 88 5.37 7.48 30.22
CA VAL A 88 6.10 8.04 29.07
C VAL A 88 5.13 8.35 27.95
N SER A 89 5.28 9.50 27.33
CA SER A 89 4.56 9.88 26.10
C SER A 89 5.55 9.97 24.94
N LEU A 90 5.29 9.25 23.87
CA LEU A 90 6.11 9.26 22.65
C LEU A 90 5.41 10.04 21.54
N ALA A 91 6.08 11.05 21.03
CA ALA A 91 5.67 11.78 19.84
C ALA A 91 6.12 11.00 18.59
N ILE A 92 5.17 10.62 17.74
CA ILE A 92 5.40 9.81 16.53
C ILE A 92 4.72 10.42 15.32
N ASN A 93 5.36 10.35 14.16
CA ASN A 93 4.77 10.70 12.86
C ASN A 93 5.64 10.14 11.74
N GLY A 94 5.11 10.13 10.52
CA GLY A 94 5.89 9.75 9.37
C GLY A 94 5.07 9.19 8.22
N SER A 95 5.58 8.14 7.62
CA SER A 95 5.00 7.57 6.41
C SER A 95 3.55 7.11 6.60
N SER A 96 2.72 7.45 5.63
CA SER A 96 1.37 6.92 5.57
C SER A 96 1.31 5.46 5.09
N PHE A 97 2.42 4.92 4.60
CA PHE A 97 2.58 3.50 4.33
C PHE A 97 2.35 2.67 5.61
N ASP A 98 2.81 3.19 6.75
CA ASP A 98 2.82 2.51 8.04
C ASP A 98 1.54 2.67 8.85
N ALA A 99 0.69 3.63 8.48
CA ALA A 99 -0.42 4.05 9.33
C ALA A 99 -1.39 2.91 9.74
N PRO A 100 -1.72 1.91 8.91
CA PRO A 100 -2.54 0.79 9.36
C PRO A 100 -1.92 0.00 10.51
N LEU A 101 -0.61 -0.30 10.45
CA LEU A 101 0.08 -1.03 11.52
C LEU A 101 0.26 -0.16 12.76
N VAL A 102 0.79 1.06 12.61
CA VAL A 102 0.97 2.00 13.72
C VAL A 102 -0.35 2.26 14.44
N GLY A 103 -1.45 2.37 13.70
CA GLY A 103 -2.79 2.56 14.27
C GLY A 103 -3.21 1.46 15.23
N VAL A 104 -2.92 0.19 14.92
CA VAL A 104 -3.31 -0.95 15.77
C VAL A 104 -2.31 -1.24 16.89
N THR A 105 -1.05 -0.83 16.74
CA THR A 105 0.01 -1.10 17.73
C THR A 105 0.16 -0.01 18.77
N THR A 106 -0.27 1.22 18.47
CA THR A 106 -0.12 2.37 19.36
C THR A 106 -1.42 2.86 19.99
N SER A 107 -2.59 2.42 19.51
CA SER A 107 -3.88 2.92 19.99
C SER A 107 -4.79 1.84 20.58
N GLY A 108 -5.60 2.23 21.56
CA GLY A 108 -6.68 1.41 22.09
C GLY A 108 -6.19 0.19 22.88
N SER A 109 -6.73 -0.98 22.53
CA SER A 109 -6.43 -2.27 23.18
C SER A 109 -5.23 -2.99 22.56
N SER A 110 -4.36 -2.29 21.85
CA SER A 110 -3.15 -2.91 21.28
C SER A 110 -2.25 -3.49 22.39
N ALA A 111 -1.54 -4.56 22.06
CA ALA A 111 -0.74 -5.27 23.04
C ALA A 111 0.31 -4.38 23.72
N TYR A 112 0.93 -3.43 22.98
CA TYR A 112 1.97 -2.58 23.54
C TYR A 112 1.42 -1.50 24.49
N SER A 113 0.33 -0.83 24.09
CA SER A 113 -0.28 0.22 24.91
C SER A 113 -1.19 -0.33 26.03
N ALA A 114 -1.59 -1.62 25.98
CA ALA A 114 -2.52 -2.21 26.94
C ALA A 114 -2.05 -2.18 28.40
N GLY A 115 -0.72 -2.05 28.62
CA GLY A 115 -0.14 -1.86 29.95
C GLY A 115 -0.30 -0.45 30.53
N GLY A 116 -0.79 0.53 29.75
CA GLY A 116 -1.00 1.92 30.17
C GLY A 116 0.27 2.69 30.56
N LYS A 117 1.44 2.15 30.28
CA LYS A 117 2.72 2.71 30.68
C LYS A 117 3.29 3.69 29.68
N VAL A 118 3.07 3.43 28.38
CA VAL A 118 3.49 4.30 27.27
C VAL A 118 2.26 4.80 26.55
N THR A 119 2.20 6.10 26.32
CA THR A 119 1.19 6.73 25.46
C THR A 119 1.87 7.23 24.19
N PHE A 120 1.12 7.25 23.10
CA PHE A 120 1.60 7.76 21.83
C PHE A 120 0.79 8.99 21.43
N SER A 121 1.45 9.96 20.78
CA SER A 121 0.71 11.01 20.08
C SER A 121 -0.18 10.41 18.98
N ALA A 122 -1.19 11.15 18.53
CA ALA A 122 -1.87 10.78 17.29
C ALA A 122 -0.85 10.61 16.16
N TYR A 123 -1.11 9.66 15.26
CA TYR A 123 -0.28 9.44 14.07
C TYR A 123 -0.91 10.10 12.84
N PRO A 124 -0.49 11.32 12.47
CA PRO A 124 -1.09 12.05 11.35
C PRO A 124 -0.81 11.45 9.98
N ALA A 125 0.16 10.55 9.87
CA ALA A 125 0.59 9.94 8.61
C ALA A 125 0.97 10.99 7.54
N GLY A 126 1.76 11.98 7.95
CA GLY A 126 2.11 13.16 7.17
C GLY A 126 3.08 12.90 6.00
N GLY A 127 3.53 11.65 5.82
CA GLY A 127 4.49 11.23 4.82
C GLY A 127 5.91 11.09 5.37
N SER A 128 6.76 10.36 4.65
CA SER A 128 8.15 10.05 5.04
C SER A 128 8.97 11.30 5.37
N GLY A 129 8.79 12.38 4.62
CA GLY A 129 9.47 13.65 4.91
C GLY A 129 9.10 14.25 6.25
N SER A 130 7.84 14.13 6.69
CA SER A 130 7.44 14.63 8.02
C SER A 130 8.08 13.82 9.15
N GLY A 131 8.26 12.51 8.97
CA GLY A 131 8.99 11.66 9.91
C GLY A 131 10.45 12.09 10.05
N ARG A 132 11.15 12.22 8.93
CA ARG A 132 12.56 12.65 8.92
C ARG A 132 12.75 14.06 9.47
N THR A 133 11.92 15.01 9.04
CA THR A 133 11.98 16.39 9.54
C THR A 133 11.69 16.46 11.03
N GLY A 134 10.69 15.71 11.51
CA GLY A 134 10.32 15.72 12.91
C GLY A 134 11.41 15.14 13.82
N ILE A 135 12.15 14.12 13.36
CA ILE A 135 13.31 13.60 14.07
C ILE A 135 14.46 14.60 14.06
N THR A 136 14.77 15.21 12.93
CA THR A 136 15.92 16.10 12.82
C THR A 136 15.73 17.42 13.57
N ASN A 137 14.50 17.90 13.73
CA ASN A 137 14.18 19.11 14.51
C ASN A 137 13.83 18.81 15.98
N GLY A 138 13.85 17.54 16.39
CA GLY A 138 13.59 17.12 17.78
C GLY A 138 12.13 17.14 18.20
N SER A 139 11.18 17.30 17.28
CA SER A 139 9.74 17.29 17.61
C SER A 139 9.15 15.89 17.74
N LEU A 140 9.85 14.84 17.28
CA LEU A 140 9.46 13.45 17.39
C LEU A 140 10.46 12.63 18.18
N ASN A 141 9.98 11.63 18.88
CA ASN A 141 10.78 10.58 19.50
C ASN A 141 11.09 9.45 18.51
N ILE A 142 10.11 9.12 17.64
CA ILE A 142 10.25 8.14 16.56
C ILE A 142 9.67 8.75 15.29
N GLY A 143 10.48 8.74 14.22
CA GLY A 143 10.04 9.09 12.87
C GLY A 143 9.94 7.85 12.00
N PHE A 144 8.94 7.80 11.13
CA PHE A 144 8.74 6.69 10.21
C PHE A 144 8.89 7.15 8.76
N SER A 145 9.60 6.35 7.94
CA SER A 145 9.90 6.72 6.56
C SER A 145 10.13 5.47 5.70
N ASP A 146 9.51 5.38 4.53
CA ASP A 146 9.79 4.30 3.57
C ASP A 146 11.15 4.48 2.88
N VAL A 147 11.83 5.58 3.17
CA VAL A 147 13.16 5.91 2.65
C VAL A 147 14.07 6.23 3.82
N PRO A 148 15.23 5.58 3.94
CA PRO A 148 16.23 5.95 4.93
C PRO A 148 16.70 7.41 4.78
N MET A 149 17.27 7.97 5.83
CA MET A 149 17.72 9.37 5.85
C MET A 149 18.80 9.67 4.80
N THR A 150 19.64 8.68 4.46
CA THR A 150 20.68 8.78 3.43
C THR A 150 20.16 8.73 2.02
N ALA A 151 19.18 7.89 1.79
CA ALA A 151 18.76 7.53 0.45
C ALA A 151 17.75 8.52 -0.12
N GLY A 152 17.16 9.33 0.72
CA GLY A 152 16.12 10.25 0.27
C GLY A 152 16.64 11.65 0.30
N ALA A 153 16.93 12.19 -0.74
CA ALA A 153 16.68 13.48 -1.17
C ALA A 153 16.45 14.65 -0.25
N GLY A 154 16.70 14.63 0.88
CA GLY A 154 16.80 15.84 1.67
C GLY A 154 18.24 15.98 2.09
N THR A 155 18.89 17.09 1.76
CA THR A 155 20.05 17.49 2.52
C THR A 155 19.63 17.52 3.98
N LEU A 156 20.24 16.68 4.80
CA LEU A 156 20.07 16.78 6.25
C LEU A 156 20.31 18.25 6.66
N PRO A 157 19.60 18.77 7.66
CA PRO A 157 19.86 20.09 8.17
C PRO A 157 21.34 20.30 8.47
N SER A 158 21.84 21.52 8.29
CA SER A 158 23.24 21.83 8.56
C SER A 158 23.68 21.38 9.95
N GLY A 159 24.75 20.61 10.03
CA GLY A 159 25.26 20.03 11.28
C GLY A 159 24.61 18.72 11.73
N VAL A 160 23.60 18.24 11.01
CA VAL A 160 23.00 16.92 11.24
C VAL A 160 23.68 15.92 10.33
N THR A 161 24.14 14.80 10.90
CA THR A 161 24.70 13.68 10.16
C THR A 161 23.89 12.43 10.48
N GLU A 162 23.87 11.47 9.56
CA GLU A 162 23.23 10.18 9.81
C GLU A 162 23.75 9.44 11.03
N ALA A 163 25.04 9.60 11.33
CA ALA A 163 25.67 9.02 12.51
C ALA A 163 24.97 9.41 13.82
N ASN A 164 24.15 10.47 13.79
CA ASN A 164 23.36 10.91 14.95
C ASN A 164 22.07 10.11 15.14
N TYR A 165 21.72 9.24 14.20
CA TYR A 165 20.47 8.49 14.20
C TYR A 165 20.71 7.00 14.06
N VAL A 166 19.78 6.23 14.60
CA VAL A 166 19.64 4.80 14.34
C VAL A 166 18.42 4.63 13.45
N GLN A 167 18.59 3.86 12.39
CA GLN A 167 17.55 3.58 11.39
C GLN A 167 17.39 2.07 11.29
N VAL A 168 16.17 1.60 11.51
CA VAL A 168 15.87 0.17 11.47
C VAL A 168 14.73 -0.13 10.51
N PRO A 169 14.87 -1.16 9.66
CA PRO A 169 13.74 -1.65 8.89
C PRO A 169 12.76 -2.29 9.87
N TYR A 170 11.54 -1.77 9.95
CA TYR A 170 10.58 -2.25 10.92
C TYR A 170 9.31 -2.82 10.29
N LEU A 171 9.08 -2.55 9.03
CA LEU A 171 7.91 -3.00 8.29
C LEU A 171 8.29 -3.39 6.86
N LEU A 172 7.74 -4.51 6.38
CA LEU A 172 7.88 -4.98 5.01
C LEU A 172 6.51 -4.99 4.33
N GLY A 173 6.37 -4.25 3.26
CA GLY A 173 5.14 -4.19 2.49
C GLY A 173 5.36 -4.04 1.00
N GLY A 174 4.27 -4.00 0.26
CA GLY A 174 4.28 -3.72 -1.16
C GLY A 174 3.38 -2.53 -1.48
N ALA A 175 3.80 -1.70 -2.39
CA ALA A 175 2.88 -0.81 -3.04
C ALA A 175 2.33 -1.44 -4.32
N VAL A 176 1.19 -0.97 -4.78
CA VAL A 176 0.49 -1.51 -5.95
C VAL A 176 0.09 -0.39 -6.89
N VAL A 177 -0.04 -0.73 -8.15
CA VAL A 177 -0.69 0.15 -9.14
C VAL A 177 -2.18 -0.15 -9.12
N GLY A 178 -2.93 0.74 -8.47
CA GLY A 178 -4.38 0.68 -8.38
C GLY A 178 -5.03 1.46 -9.51
N TYR A 179 -6.18 0.98 -9.99
CA TYR A 179 -6.97 1.66 -11.01
C TYR A 179 -8.47 1.46 -10.76
N ASN A 180 -9.29 2.30 -11.39
CA ASN A 180 -10.74 2.18 -11.34
C ASN A 180 -11.34 2.35 -12.75
N LEU A 181 -11.66 1.25 -13.39
CA LEU A 181 -12.36 1.23 -14.68
C LEU A 181 -13.82 0.78 -14.55
N GLY A 182 -14.27 0.55 -13.31
CA GLY A 182 -15.53 -0.14 -13.05
C GLY A 182 -15.44 -1.63 -13.41
N GLY A 183 -16.53 -2.35 -13.29
CA GLY A 183 -16.54 -3.80 -13.51
C GLY A 183 -16.14 -4.23 -14.91
N GLY A 184 -15.53 -5.41 -15.03
CA GLY A 184 -15.18 -6.05 -16.30
C GLY A 184 -13.74 -5.82 -16.77
N PHE A 185 -12.90 -5.21 -15.94
CA PHE A 185 -11.48 -4.95 -16.23
C PHE A 185 -10.55 -5.61 -15.21
N ASP A 186 -11.02 -6.63 -14.51
CA ASP A 186 -10.23 -7.38 -13.53
C ASP A 186 -8.97 -7.96 -14.19
N ASN A 187 -7.88 -8.01 -13.40
CA ASN A 187 -6.58 -8.57 -13.82
C ASN A 187 -5.91 -7.82 -14.99
N LEU A 188 -6.08 -6.52 -15.05
CA LEU A 188 -5.34 -5.68 -16.00
C LEU A 188 -3.84 -5.87 -15.80
N LYS A 189 -3.12 -6.04 -16.88
CA LYS A 189 -1.66 -6.14 -16.92
C LYS A 189 -1.07 -4.83 -17.35
N LEU A 190 -0.06 -4.37 -16.62
CA LEU A 190 0.72 -3.17 -16.95
C LEU A 190 2.21 -3.45 -16.78
N THR A 191 2.99 -3.16 -17.79
CA THR A 191 4.44 -3.12 -17.69
C THR A 191 4.91 -1.85 -16.98
N ALA A 192 6.11 -1.85 -16.43
CA ALA A 192 6.71 -0.64 -15.87
C ALA A 192 6.83 0.48 -16.90
N ALA A 193 7.08 0.15 -18.18
CA ALA A 193 7.14 1.11 -19.28
C ALA A 193 5.80 1.80 -19.54
N GLU A 194 4.70 1.03 -19.59
CA GLU A 194 3.35 1.58 -19.76
C GLU A 194 2.97 2.48 -18.58
N VAL A 195 3.29 2.07 -17.35
CA VAL A 195 3.06 2.92 -16.17
C VAL A 195 3.88 4.20 -16.25
N ALA A 196 5.15 4.13 -16.64
CA ALA A 196 6.00 5.30 -16.85
C ALA A 196 5.44 6.23 -17.93
N ASP A 197 4.98 5.68 -19.05
CA ASP A 197 4.38 6.43 -20.17
C ASP A 197 3.07 7.10 -19.77
N ILE A 198 2.26 6.47 -18.91
CA ILE A 198 1.06 7.09 -18.35
C ILE A 198 1.43 8.31 -17.49
N TYR A 199 2.40 8.17 -16.58
CA TYR A 199 2.82 9.27 -15.70
C TYR A 199 3.59 10.38 -16.46
N ASN A 200 4.25 10.04 -17.57
CA ASN A 200 4.88 11.00 -18.49
C ASN A 200 3.90 11.62 -19.49
N GLY A 201 2.65 11.18 -19.52
CA GLY A 201 1.61 11.72 -20.42
C GLY A 201 1.74 11.27 -21.87
N THR A 202 2.54 10.25 -22.16
CA THR A 202 2.64 9.61 -23.48
C THR A 202 1.40 8.73 -23.73
N ILE A 203 1.02 7.93 -22.73
CA ILE A 203 -0.22 7.17 -22.73
C ILE A 203 -1.26 7.96 -21.94
N THR A 204 -2.36 8.34 -22.59
CA THR A 204 -3.42 9.16 -21.97
C THR A 204 -4.79 8.49 -21.98
N GLN A 205 -4.89 7.31 -22.56
CA GLN A 205 -6.14 6.56 -22.70
C GLN A 205 -5.93 5.09 -22.37
N TRP A 206 -6.92 4.49 -21.71
CA TRP A 206 -6.92 3.06 -21.41
C TRP A 206 -7.05 2.18 -22.66
N SER A 207 -7.60 2.72 -23.74
CA SER A 207 -7.67 2.06 -25.05
C SER A 207 -6.39 2.20 -25.88
N ASP A 208 -5.30 2.72 -25.31
CA ASP A 208 -4.01 2.81 -26.00
C ASP A 208 -3.57 1.44 -26.53
N SER A 209 -3.00 1.43 -27.73
CA SER A 209 -2.61 0.20 -28.40
C SER A 209 -1.58 -0.64 -27.64
N GLN A 210 -0.72 -0.01 -26.84
CA GLN A 210 0.24 -0.72 -26.01
C GLN A 210 -0.50 -1.46 -24.89
N ILE A 211 -1.36 -0.78 -24.12
CA ILE A 211 -2.15 -1.40 -23.05
C ILE A 211 -3.04 -2.52 -23.62
N VAL A 212 -3.69 -2.28 -24.76
CA VAL A 212 -4.50 -3.30 -25.43
C VAL A 212 -3.67 -4.53 -25.81
N ALA A 213 -2.47 -4.33 -26.37
CA ALA A 213 -1.56 -5.41 -26.77
C ALA A 213 -1.09 -6.23 -25.56
N THR A 214 -0.65 -5.57 -24.49
CA THR A 214 -0.24 -6.20 -23.23
C THR A 214 -1.36 -7.07 -22.64
N ASN A 215 -2.62 -6.68 -22.84
CA ASN A 215 -3.79 -7.40 -22.36
C ASN A 215 -4.38 -8.39 -23.37
N GLY A 216 -3.56 -8.90 -24.29
CA GLY A 216 -3.89 -9.97 -25.23
C GLY A 216 -4.49 -9.50 -26.55
N GLY A 217 -4.38 -8.20 -26.84
CA GLY A 217 -4.80 -7.60 -28.11
C GLY A 217 -6.32 -7.68 -28.36
N ALA A 218 -6.72 -7.32 -29.56
CA ALA A 218 -8.12 -7.30 -29.98
C ALA A 218 -8.80 -8.69 -30.00
N SER A 219 -8.07 -9.77 -29.80
CA SER A 219 -8.63 -11.14 -29.74
C SER A 219 -9.08 -11.55 -28.35
N SER A 220 -8.47 -10.99 -27.29
CA SER A 220 -8.79 -11.29 -25.90
C SER A 220 -10.08 -10.58 -25.44
N THR A 221 -10.70 -11.09 -24.38
CA THR A 221 -11.88 -10.44 -23.77
C THR A 221 -11.53 -9.08 -23.22
N LEU A 222 -10.41 -8.97 -22.50
CA LEU A 222 -9.96 -7.73 -21.86
C LEU A 222 -9.50 -6.71 -22.89
N GLY A 223 -8.71 -7.12 -23.90
CA GLY A 223 -8.29 -6.21 -24.98
C GLY A 223 -9.46 -5.67 -25.81
N LYS A 224 -10.51 -6.49 -26.06
CA LYS A 224 -11.76 -6.01 -26.66
C LYS A 224 -12.46 -4.99 -25.79
N ALA A 225 -12.54 -5.23 -24.48
CA ALA A 225 -13.17 -4.31 -23.55
C ALA A 225 -12.42 -2.96 -23.50
N LEU A 226 -11.08 -2.99 -23.45
CA LEU A 226 -10.23 -1.79 -23.52
C LEU A 226 -10.43 -1.02 -24.84
N THR A 227 -10.39 -1.72 -25.99
CA THR A 227 -10.64 -1.10 -27.30
C THR A 227 -12.03 -0.45 -27.34
N ALA A 228 -13.02 -1.08 -26.76
CA ALA A 228 -14.40 -0.57 -26.73
C ALA A 228 -14.52 0.74 -25.92
N LEU A 229 -13.65 1.01 -24.94
CA LEU A 229 -13.63 2.30 -24.23
C LEU A 229 -13.37 3.46 -25.21
N GLY A 230 -12.40 3.30 -26.11
CA GLY A 230 -12.06 4.30 -27.11
C GLY A 230 -13.14 4.44 -28.19
N THR A 231 -13.58 3.34 -28.78
CA THR A 231 -14.57 3.36 -29.87
C THR A 231 -15.93 3.88 -29.42
N ALA A 232 -16.32 3.64 -28.17
CA ALA A 232 -17.57 4.16 -27.60
C ALA A 232 -17.39 5.55 -26.95
N ASN A 233 -16.23 6.17 -27.08
CA ASN A 233 -15.90 7.48 -26.50
C ASN A 233 -16.30 7.58 -25.01
N GLN A 234 -16.02 6.51 -24.23
CA GLN A 234 -16.37 6.45 -22.83
C GLN A 234 -15.53 7.44 -22.02
N PRO A 235 -16.11 8.28 -21.15
CA PRO A 235 -15.34 9.24 -20.32
C PRO A 235 -14.23 8.60 -19.51
N LYS A 236 -14.46 7.39 -18.99
CA LYS A 236 -13.47 6.62 -18.23
C LYS A 236 -12.29 6.10 -19.08
N ASN A 237 -12.32 6.26 -20.41
CA ASN A 237 -11.18 5.93 -21.26
C ASN A 237 -10.03 6.90 -21.07
N THR A 238 -10.31 8.17 -20.79
CA THR A 238 -9.26 9.14 -20.47
C THR A 238 -8.67 8.83 -19.10
N ILE A 239 -7.36 8.58 -19.05
CA ILE A 239 -6.67 8.25 -17.83
C ILE A 239 -6.57 9.48 -16.93
N LYS A 240 -7.05 9.36 -15.68
CA LYS A 240 -6.85 10.31 -14.61
C LYS A 240 -5.71 9.82 -13.72
N VAL A 241 -4.58 10.48 -13.78
CA VAL A 241 -3.39 10.14 -12.98
C VAL A 241 -3.50 10.73 -11.59
N LEU A 242 -3.27 9.93 -10.56
CA LEU A 242 -3.17 10.39 -9.18
C LEU A 242 -1.74 10.25 -8.68
N TYR A 243 -1.24 11.29 -8.01
CA TYR A 243 0.11 11.31 -7.46
C TYR A 243 0.13 11.85 -6.03
N ARG A 244 1.22 11.63 -5.30
CA ARG A 244 1.41 12.15 -3.96
C ARG A 244 1.91 13.59 -4.01
N ALA A 245 1.10 14.52 -3.49
CA ALA A 245 1.39 15.96 -3.47
C ALA A 245 2.32 16.37 -2.31
N ALA A 246 2.57 15.47 -1.36
CA ALA A 246 3.48 15.68 -0.24
C ALA A 246 4.68 14.73 -0.34
N SER A 247 5.72 14.99 0.45
CA SER A 247 6.87 14.11 0.58
C SER A 247 6.45 12.69 0.93
N SER A 248 6.80 11.72 0.09
CA SER A 248 6.28 10.36 0.15
C SER A 248 7.34 9.32 -0.23
N GLY A 249 7.67 8.45 0.72
CA GLY A 249 8.53 7.32 0.43
C GLY A 249 7.88 6.29 -0.49
N THR A 250 6.53 6.20 -0.50
CA THR A 250 5.83 5.37 -1.49
C THR A 250 6.05 5.89 -2.91
N THR A 251 6.14 7.23 -3.10
CA THR A 251 6.54 7.82 -4.40
C THR A 251 7.98 7.44 -4.74
N GLU A 252 8.88 7.48 -3.77
CA GLU A 252 10.27 7.08 -3.98
C GLU A 252 10.36 5.62 -4.42
N ALA A 253 9.74 4.69 -3.69
CA ALA A 253 9.71 3.29 -4.06
C ALA A 253 9.09 3.07 -5.46
N PHE A 254 8.03 3.83 -5.81
CA PHE A 254 7.40 3.80 -7.12
C PHE A 254 8.37 4.20 -8.25
N THR A 255 9.03 5.32 -8.08
CA THR A 255 9.96 5.83 -9.09
C THR A 255 11.23 5.00 -9.18
N TYR A 256 11.68 4.45 -8.05
CA TYR A 256 12.82 3.55 -8.00
C TYR A 256 12.53 2.26 -8.77
N TRP A 257 11.35 1.66 -8.56
CA TRP A 257 10.90 0.52 -9.36
C TRP A 257 10.89 0.84 -10.86
N LEU A 258 10.24 1.94 -11.27
CA LEU A 258 10.18 2.32 -12.69
C LEU A 258 11.57 2.51 -13.30
N TYR A 259 12.48 3.15 -12.57
CA TYR A 259 13.86 3.36 -13.02
C TYR A 259 14.63 2.04 -13.16
N GLN A 260 14.57 1.17 -12.17
CA GLN A 260 15.25 -0.14 -12.20
C GLN A 260 14.71 -1.04 -13.33
N ALA A 261 13.42 -0.94 -13.63
CA ALA A 261 12.81 -1.61 -14.78
C ALA A 261 13.17 -0.98 -16.16
N GLY A 262 14.15 -0.08 -16.20
CA GLY A 262 14.70 0.48 -17.42
C GLY A 262 14.06 1.78 -17.93
N ASN A 263 13.18 2.41 -17.15
CA ASN A 263 12.48 3.64 -17.55
C ASN A 263 13.26 4.89 -17.13
N SER A 264 14.34 5.20 -17.83
CA SER A 264 15.24 6.31 -17.54
C SER A 264 14.60 7.72 -17.58
N GLY A 265 13.40 7.84 -18.14
CA GLY A 265 12.62 9.08 -18.12
C GLY A 265 12.03 9.44 -16.75
N ILE A 266 12.04 8.50 -15.81
CA ILE A 266 11.65 8.67 -14.41
C ILE A 266 12.85 8.22 -13.57
N ALA A 267 13.85 9.07 -13.43
CA ALA A 267 15.00 8.75 -12.59
C ALA A 267 14.67 9.05 -11.13
N PRO A 268 14.98 8.13 -10.19
CA PRO A 268 15.10 8.51 -8.79
C PRO A 268 16.25 9.50 -8.71
N SER A 269 15.98 10.72 -8.36
CA SER A 269 17.01 11.75 -8.20
C SER A 269 17.55 11.75 -6.78
N GLY A 270 18.07 10.61 -6.32
CA GLY A 270 18.57 10.49 -4.96
C GLY A 270 17.51 10.86 -3.92
N GLY A 271 16.22 10.62 -4.22
CA GLY A 271 15.09 10.85 -3.32
C GLY A 271 14.63 12.30 -3.15
N SER A 272 15.33 13.35 -3.62
CA SER A 272 14.96 14.73 -3.33
C SER A 272 13.91 15.34 -4.23
N VAL A 273 13.84 14.95 -5.46
CA VAL A 273 12.94 15.60 -6.44
C VAL A 273 11.62 14.84 -6.59
N MET A 274 11.63 13.54 -6.28
CA MET A 274 10.50 12.65 -6.52
C MET A 274 9.65 12.45 -5.25
N GLU A 275 10.19 12.80 -4.12
CA GLU A 275 9.55 12.61 -2.82
C GLU A 275 8.48 13.65 -2.52
N GLY A 276 8.55 14.79 -3.11
CA GLY A 276 7.84 15.91 -2.57
C GLY A 276 6.65 16.37 -3.37
N SER A 277 6.74 16.72 -4.51
CA SER A 277 5.71 17.46 -5.21
C SER A 277 5.68 17.02 -6.66
N GLY A 278 4.55 16.78 -7.21
CA GLY A 278 4.32 16.34 -8.58
C GLY A 278 5.07 17.01 -9.73
N GLY A 279 6.14 17.73 -9.42
CA GLY A 279 6.95 18.44 -10.40
C GLY A 279 7.69 17.56 -11.41
N ALA A 280 7.77 16.24 -11.17
CA ALA A 280 8.39 15.30 -12.10
C ALA A 280 7.41 14.71 -13.13
N TRP A 281 6.12 14.75 -12.85
CA TRP A 281 5.10 14.14 -13.69
C TRP A 281 4.72 15.07 -14.85
N LYS A 282 4.65 14.54 -16.06
CA LYS A 282 4.30 15.29 -17.28
C LYS A 282 2.87 15.05 -17.75
N ALA A 283 2.14 14.11 -17.14
CA ALA A 283 0.73 13.89 -17.42
C ALA A 283 -0.07 15.18 -17.15
N THR A 284 -0.97 15.54 -18.06
CA THR A 284 -1.75 16.78 -17.95
C THR A 284 -3.07 16.59 -17.20
N ASN A 285 -3.65 15.38 -17.26
CA ASN A 285 -4.86 15.01 -16.50
C ASN A 285 -4.43 14.35 -15.17
N ILE A 286 -3.92 15.15 -14.24
CA ILE A 286 -3.28 14.67 -13.01
C ILE A 286 -3.77 15.44 -11.79
N ASP A 287 -4.02 14.74 -10.67
CA ASP A 287 -4.38 15.35 -9.38
C ASP A 287 -3.48 14.84 -8.26
N GLY A 288 -3.13 15.76 -7.36
CA GLY A 288 -2.34 15.46 -6.17
C GLY A 288 -3.20 15.05 -4.98
N VAL A 289 -2.77 14.00 -4.27
CA VAL A 289 -3.40 13.52 -3.03
C VAL A 289 -2.42 13.53 -1.87
N ALA A 290 -2.93 13.69 -0.64
CA ALA A 290 -2.07 13.96 0.50
C ALA A 290 -1.27 12.74 0.98
N ASN A 291 -1.88 11.55 1.03
CA ASN A 291 -1.31 10.35 1.66
C ASN A 291 -1.87 9.05 1.02
N ASN A 292 -1.48 7.87 1.53
CA ASN A 292 -1.98 6.60 0.99
C ASN A 292 -3.49 6.44 1.14
N ALA A 293 -4.09 6.91 2.23
CA ALA A 293 -5.54 6.89 2.40
C ALA A 293 -6.24 7.77 1.34
N GLY A 294 -5.72 8.98 1.11
CA GLY A 294 -6.20 9.89 0.06
C GLY A 294 -6.00 9.31 -1.35
N MET A 295 -4.91 8.55 -1.59
CA MET A 295 -4.68 7.86 -2.85
C MET A 295 -5.72 6.76 -3.07
N ALA A 296 -5.93 5.90 -2.08
CA ALA A 296 -6.94 4.85 -2.16
C ALA A 296 -8.35 5.44 -2.40
N GLN A 297 -8.71 6.46 -1.64
CA GLN A 297 -10.01 7.15 -1.81
C GLN A 297 -10.13 7.82 -3.18
N GLY A 298 -9.06 8.44 -3.67
CA GLY A 298 -9.02 9.09 -4.98
C GLY A 298 -9.26 8.08 -6.11
N ILE A 299 -8.60 6.92 -6.06
CA ILE A 299 -8.80 5.84 -7.04
C ILE A 299 -10.22 5.29 -6.93
N ASP A 300 -10.69 4.98 -5.71
CA ASP A 300 -12.03 4.39 -5.50
C ASP A 300 -13.15 5.28 -6.04
N ASN A 301 -13.03 6.58 -5.87
CA ASN A 301 -14.06 7.55 -6.25
C ASN A 301 -13.97 8.08 -7.70
N THR A 302 -12.90 7.77 -8.44
CA THR A 302 -12.66 8.37 -9.75
C THR A 302 -12.59 7.30 -10.84
N LEU A 303 -13.62 7.20 -11.66
CA LEU A 303 -13.63 6.34 -12.85
C LEU A 303 -12.58 6.79 -13.87
N GLY A 304 -11.80 5.85 -14.39
CA GLY A 304 -10.70 6.10 -15.31
C GLY A 304 -9.37 6.43 -14.61
N SER A 305 -9.33 6.44 -13.27
CA SER A 305 -8.11 6.77 -12.54
C SER A 305 -7.10 5.65 -12.47
N ILE A 306 -5.85 6.06 -12.26
CA ILE A 306 -4.70 5.23 -11.89
C ILE A 306 -3.92 5.92 -10.79
N GLY A 307 -3.36 5.15 -9.87
CA GLY A 307 -2.51 5.64 -8.79
C GLY A 307 -1.64 4.54 -8.20
N TYR A 308 -0.67 4.91 -7.38
CA TYR A 308 0.16 3.97 -6.62
C TYR A 308 -0.15 4.11 -5.13
N VAL A 309 -0.41 2.99 -4.48
CA VAL A 309 -0.87 2.96 -3.09
C VAL A 309 -0.32 1.73 -2.38
N GLU A 310 -0.09 1.84 -1.08
CA GLU A 310 0.34 0.71 -0.26
C GLU A 310 -0.75 -0.38 -0.23
N TYR A 311 -0.31 -1.64 -0.29
CA TYR A 311 -1.18 -2.81 -0.47
C TYR A 311 -2.25 -2.97 0.61
N SER A 312 -1.96 -2.63 1.88
CA SER A 312 -2.92 -2.72 2.96
C SER A 312 -4.17 -1.86 2.74
N TYR A 313 -4.03 -0.73 2.06
CA TYR A 313 -5.15 0.17 1.79
C TYR A 313 -6.18 -0.39 0.82
N ILE A 314 -5.77 -1.27 -0.10
CA ILE A 314 -6.74 -1.95 -0.97
C ILE A 314 -7.52 -3.05 -0.24
N LEU A 315 -7.04 -3.47 0.94
CA LEU A 315 -7.71 -4.45 1.79
C LEU A 315 -8.76 -3.80 2.70
N ILE A 316 -8.75 -2.47 2.85
CA ILE A 316 -9.69 -1.74 3.71
C ILE A 316 -11.10 -1.88 3.13
N PRO A 317 -12.09 -2.32 3.93
CA PRO A 317 -13.48 -2.30 3.50
C PRO A 317 -13.92 -0.87 3.17
N GLY A 318 -14.48 -0.68 1.97
CA GLY A 318 -14.86 0.65 1.49
C GLY A 318 -14.11 1.07 0.21
N ASN A 319 -12.92 0.56 -0.02
CA ASN A 319 -12.14 0.78 -1.25
C ASN A 319 -12.49 -0.30 -2.32
N ALA A 320 -13.78 -0.55 -2.53
CA ALA A 320 -14.26 -1.69 -3.30
C ALA A 320 -14.15 -1.51 -4.81
N ALA A 321 -14.00 -0.28 -5.29
CA ALA A 321 -13.87 0.02 -6.71
C ALA A 321 -12.41 0.03 -7.19
N ILE A 322 -11.45 -0.15 -6.28
CA ILE A 322 -10.04 -0.25 -6.66
C ILE A 322 -9.76 -1.67 -7.15
N ASP A 323 -9.41 -1.78 -8.41
CA ASP A 323 -8.74 -2.94 -8.97
C ASP A 323 -7.23 -2.74 -8.96
N VAL A 324 -6.47 -3.85 -8.97
CA VAL A 324 -5.00 -3.82 -8.91
C VAL A 324 -4.42 -4.48 -10.13
N ALA A 325 -3.49 -3.80 -10.78
CA ALA A 325 -2.81 -4.34 -11.94
C ALA A 325 -1.88 -5.50 -11.56
N GLN A 326 -1.81 -6.51 -12.43
CA GLN A 326 -0.67 -7.41 -12.48
C GLN A 326 0.51 -6.65 -13.07
N LEU A 327 1.66 -6.73 -12.41
CA LEU A 327 2.89 -6.11 -12.90
C LEU A 327 3.84 -7.19 -13.44
N GLN A 328 4.61 -6.82 -14.43
CA GLN A 328 5.64 -7.70 -14.96
C GLN A 328 6.87 -7.62 -14.07
N ASP A 329 7.35 -8.77 -13.59
CA ASP A 329 8.59 -8.87 -12.83
C ASP A 329 9.82 -8.81 -13.77
N LYS A 330 11.00 -8.79 -13.17
CA LYS A 330 12.29 -8.77 -13.89
C LYS A 330 12.49 -9.94 -14.84
N ASN A 331 11.81 -11.06 -14.61
CA ASN A 331 11.86 -12.27 -15.45
C ASN A 331 10.79 -12.28 -16.55
N GLY A 332 9.99 -11.22 -16.67
CA GLY A 332 8.91 -11.09 -17.63
C GLY A 332 7.63 -11.84 -17.25
N GLN A 333 7.49 -12.29 -16.00
CA GLN A 333 6.30 -12.98 -15.50
C GLN A 333 5.26 -11.96 -15.00
N TRP A 334 3.99 -12.26 -15.16
CA TRP A 334 2.89 -11.43 -14.67
C TRP A 334 2.54 -11.83 -13.24
N ILE A 335 2.83 -10.93 -12.29
CA ILE A 335 2.67 -11.16 -10.86
C ILE A 335 1.47 -10.36 -10.35
N SER A 336 0.64 -11.02 -9.53
CA SER A 336 -0.38 -10.34 -8.72
C SER A 336 0.19 -10.04 -7.33
N PRO A 337 -0.12 -8.89 -6.74
CA PRO A 337 0.37 -8.59 -5.39
C PRO A 337 -0.25 -9.53 -4.37
N SER A 338 0.57 -10.04 -3.50
CA SER A 338 0.19 -10.89 -2.38
C SER A 338 1.26 -10.79 -1.29
N LEU A 339 0.94 -11.18 -0.06
CA LEU A 339 1.96 -11.25 0.98
C LEU A 339 3.09 -12.23 0.62
N THR A 340 2.78 -13.26 -0.18
CA THR A 340 3.79 -14.21 -0.66
C THR A 340 4.71 -13.56 -1.67
N SER A 341 4.18 -12.94 -2.73
CA SER A 341 5.01 -12.33 -3.78
C SER A 341 5.83 -11.13 -3.25
N ILE A 342 5.27 -10.36 -2.30
CA ILE A 342 5.99 -9.29 -1.59
C ILE A 342 7.12 -9.88 -0.72
N GLY A 343 6.84 -10.98 0.00
CA GLY A 343 7.84 -11.67 0.81
C GLY A 343 8.97 -12.28 -0.03
N ASN A 344 8.65 -12.75 -1.24
CA ASN A 344 9.65 -13.25 -2.18
C ASN A 344 10.63 -12.15 -2.63
N ALA A 345 10.18 -10.89 -2.74
CA ALA A 345 11.09 -9.78 -3.04
C ALA A 345 12.12 -9.58 -1.93
N ALA A 346 11.69 -9.60 -0.67
CA ALA A 346 12.61 -9.51 0.45
C ALA A 346 13.58 -10.71 0.52
N ALA A 347 13.09 -11.92 0.20
CA ALA A 347 13.94 -13.11 0.15
C ALA A 347 14.96 -13.04 -0.99
N ALA A 348 14.60 -12.48 -2.14
CA ALA A 348 15.48 -12.28 -3.28
C ALA A 348 16.56 -11.23 -3.00
N ALA A 349 16.21 -10.12 -2.33
CA ALA A 349 17.16 -9.10 -1.90
C ALA A 349 18.13 -9.61 -0.81
N GLY A 350 17.76 -10.66 -0.09
CA GLY A 350 18.59 -11.30 0.93
C GLY A 350 18.72 -10.50 2.21
N THR A 351 19.86 -10.63 2.89
CA THR A 351 20.10 -10.06 4.23
C THR A 351 20.89 -8.76 4.22
N SER A 352 21.28 -8.26 3.05
CA SER A 352 22.16 -7.10 2.91
C SER A 352 21.40 -5.76 2.95
N VAL A 353 20.21 -5.74 3.55
CA VAL A 353 19.38 -4.53 3.64
C VAL A 353 19.95 -3.61 4.72
N THR A 354 20.38 -2.44 4.32
CA THR A 354 20.92 -1.37 5.17
C THR A 354 20.36 -0.04 4.68
N PRO A 355 20.50 1.06 5.45
CA PRO A 355 20.11 2.38 4.93
C PRO A 355 20.74 2.74 3.59
N ASP A 356 21.98 2.32 3.33
CA ASP A 356 22.67 2.56 2.05
C ASP A 356 22.26 1.60 0.93
N ASN A 357 21.68 0.44 1.29
CA ASN A 357 21.20 -0.58 0.37
C ASN A 357 19.78 -1.01 0.76
N PHE A 358 18.84 -0.10 0.62
CA PHE A 358 17.48 -0.26 1.14
C PHE A 358 16.45 -0.77 0.13
N ALA A 359 16.73 -0.61 -1.16
CA ALA A 359 15.77 -0.91 -2.21
C ALA A 359 15.67 -2.42 -2.45
N ILE A 360 14.44 -2.92 -2.48
CA ILE A 360 14.08 -4.30 -2.82
C ILE A 360 13.07 -4.35 -3.97
N THR A 361 13.10 -3.31 -4.80
CA THR A 361 12.28 -3.21 -6.01
C THR A 361 12.93 -3.94 -7.18
N ASP A 362 12.12 -4.51 -8.06
CA ASP A 362 12.55 -5.19 -9.30
C ASP A 362 13.60 -6.30 -9.05
N GLU A 363 13.47 -7.04 -7.96
CA GLU A 363 14.33 -8.17 -7.66
C GLU A 363 14.07 -9.35 -8.62
N ALA A 364 15.12 -10.11 -8.93
CA ALA A 364 15.00 -11.29 -9.75
C ALA A 364 14.57 -12.51 -8.91
N GLY A 365 13.64 -13.32 -9.43
CA GLY A 365 13.16 -14.50 -8.72
C GLY A 365 11.87 -15.05 -9.31
N ASN A 366 11.31 -16.07 -8.66
CA ASN A 366 10.02 -16.61 -9.03
C ASN A 366 8.93 -15.99 -8.16
N ASP A 367 7.83 -15.55 -8.78
CA ASP A 367 6.69 -14.94 -8.11
C ASP A 367 7.12 -13.76 -7.18
N VAL A 368 7.98 -12.90 -7.71
CA VAL A 368 8.53 -11.74 -6.99
C VAL A 368 7.71 -10.50 -7.33
N TRP A 369 7.16 -9.84 -6.31
CA TRP A 369 6.45 -8.58 -6.52
C TRP A 369 7.45 -7.46 -6.81
N PRO A 370 7.42 -6.81 -7.98
CA PRO A 370 8.46 -5.85 -8.37
C PRO A 370 8.42 -4.53 -7.63
N PHE A 371 7.33 -4.25 -6.93
CA PHE A 371 7.11 -2.99 -6.22
C PHE A 371 6.99 -3.22 -4.70
N ALA A 372 7.98 -3.90 -4.11
CA ALA A 372 8.12 -4.12 -2.67
C ALA A 372 9.08 -3.12 -2.04
N THR A 373 8.90 -2.81 -0.76
CA THR A 373 9.77 -1.92 0.00
C THR A 373 9.72 -2.21 1.51
N TYR A 374 10.80 -1.84 2.20
CA TYR A 374 10.79 -1.68 3.65
C TYR A 374 10.35 -0.27 4.03
N SER A 375 9.71 -0.15 5.19
CA SER A 375 9.63 1.11 5.91
C SER A 375 10.57 1.09 7.12
N TRP A 376 11.10 2.25 7.47
CA TRP A 376 12.17 2.46 8.44
C TRP A 376 11.66 3.27 9.62
N ALA A 377 11.96 2.81 10.82
CA ALA A 377 11.85 3.63 12.02
C ALA A 377 13.20 4.33 12.29
N ILE A 378 13.13 5.59 12.63
CA ILE A 378 14.29 6.46 12.84
C ILE A 378 14.20 7.01 14.25
N VAL A 379 15.27 6.85 15.03
CA VAL A 379 15.39 7.39 16.39
C VAL A 379 16.74 8.10 16.55
N PRO A 380 16.86 9.13 17.42
CA PRO A 380 18.15 9.70 17.77
C PRO A 380 19.04 8.64 18.44
N LYS A 381 20.32 8.60 18.08
CA LYS A 381 21.29 7.66 18.67
C LYS A 381 21.56 7.94 20.15
N SER A 382 21.38 9.18 20.58
CA SER A 382 21.49 9.59 21.98
C SER A 382 20.22 10.35 22.38
N ILE A 383 19.53 9.86 23.40
CA ILE A 383 18.30 10.43 23.94
C ILE A 383 18.54 10.77 25.41
N SER A 384 18.48 12.04 25.78
CA SER A 384 18.85 12.51 27.12
C SER A 384 17.93 12.01 28.25
N ASN A 385 16.66 11.80 27.97
CA ASN A 385 15.70 11.26 28.94
C ASN A 385 15.72 9.73 28.86
N GLU A 386 16.17 9.07 29.91
CA GLU A 386 16.30 7.61 29.98
C GLU A 386 14.97 6.89 29.74
N ALA A 387 13.89 7.32 30.39
CA ALA A 387 12.58 6.70 30.24
C ALA A 387 12.05 6.81 28.81
N THR A 388 12.26 7.94 28.14
CA THR A 388 11.91 8.13 26.73
C THR A 388 12.79 7.25 25.84
N CYS A 389 14.08 7.14 26.14
CA CYS A 389 14.99 6.30 25.41
C CYS A 389 14.56 4.83 25.45
N GLU A 390 14.37 4.29 26.65
CA GLU A 390 13.90 2.92 26.85
C GLU A 390 12.56 2.65 26.17
N ALA A 391 11.59 3.54 26.37
CA ALA A 391 10.26 3.37 25.78
C ALA A 391 10.31 3.33 24.24
N SER A 392 11.14 4.19 23.63
CA SER A 392 11.29 4.23 22.17
C SER A 392 11.90 2.96 21.61
N VAL A 393 13.01 2.50 22.17
CA VAL A 393 13.71 1.32 21.65
C VAL A 393 12.97 0.02 21.98
N LYS A 394 12.33 -0.08 23.15
CA LYS A 394 11.54 -1.26 23.53
C LYS A 394 10.27 -1.39 22.68
N TYR A 395 9.61 -0.27 22.36
CA TYR A 395 8.50 -0.32 21.41
C TYR A 395 8.94 -0.83 20.03
N LEU A 396 10.02 -0.30 19.50
CA LEU A 396 10.53 -0.72 18.19
C LEU A 396 11.04 -2.16 18.20
N ASP A 397 11.69 -2.60 19.26
CA ASP A 397 12.10 -3.99 19.41
C ASP A 397 10.89 -4.93 19.47
N TRP A 398 9.87 -4.57 20.25
CA TRP A 398 8.62 -5.30 20.28
C TRP A 398 7.93 -5.33 18.90
N GLU A 399 7.91 -4.19 18.19
CA GLU A 399 7.27 -4.08 16.87
C GLU A 399 7.98 -4.95 15.82
N THR A 400 9.32 -4.96 15.83
CA THR A 400 10.12 -5.74 14.87
C THR A 400 10.14 -7.25 15.17
N HIS A 401 9.62 -7.69 16.29
CA HIS A 401 9.55 -9.10 16.72
C HIS A 401 8.11 -9.56 16.92
N TYR A 402 7.52 -9.28 18.08
CA TYR A 402 6.17 -9.73 18.41
C TYR A 402 5.10 -9.08 17.54
N GLY A 403 5.21 -7.77 17.29
CA GLY A 403 4.29 -7.02 16.45
C GLY A 403 4.19 -7.59 15.03
N GLN A 404 5.27 -8.13 14.49
CA GLN A 404 5.28 -8.77 13.18
C GLN A 404 4.34 -9.98 13.11
N GLY A 405 4.41 -10.86 14.09
CA GLY A 405 3.59 -12.06 14.15
C GLY A 405 2.12 -11.77 14.47
N ALA A 406 1.89 -10.84 15.38
CA ALA A 406 0.56 -10.55 15.91
C ALA A 406 -0.26 -9.61 15.00
N PHE A 407 0.38 -8.58 14.41
CA PHE A 407 -0.32 -7.49 13.75
C PHE A 407 0.01 -7.31 12.27
N ALA A 408 1.29 -7.40 11.86
CA ALA A 408 1.69 -7.05 10.50
C ALA A 408 0.88 -7.80 9.44
N LYS A 409 0.79 -9.12 9.55
CA LYS A 409 0.03 -9.94 8.60
C LYS A 409 -1.47 -9.63 8.59
N ALA A 410 -2.04 -9.32 9.75
CA ALA A 410 -3.46 -8.96 9.86
C ALA A 410 -3.76 -7.62 9.19
N GLU A 411 -2.79 -6.71 9.21
CA GLU A 411 -2.89 -5.40 8.58
C GLU A 411 -2.43 -5.38 7.11
N GLY A 412 -2.03 -6.53 6.54
CA GLY A 412 -1.70 -6.64 5.10
C GLY A 412 -0.22 -6.48 4.80
N TYR A 413 0.65 -6.61 5.80
CA TYR A 413 2.11 -6.56 5.66
C TYR A 413 2.74 -7.95 5.75
N VAL A 414 3.94 -8.06 5.24
CA VAL A 414 4.74 -9.29 5.37
C VAL A 414 5.53 -9.20 6.67
N PRO A 415 5.48 -10.21 7.56
CA PRO A 415 6.36 -10.25 8.71
C PRO A 415 7.82 -10.16 8.30
N LEU A 416 8.60 -9.40 9.04
CA LEU A 416 10.03 -9.24 8.76
C LEU A 416 10.76 -10.59 8.78
N PRO A 417 11.70 -10.83 7.84
CA PRO A 417 12.64 -11.94 7.95
C PRO A 417 13.40 -11.88 9.27
N LEU A 418 13.66 -13.03 9.89
CA LEU A 418 14.37 -13.10 11.19
C LEU A 418 15.72 -12.39 11.18
N SER A 419 16.46 -12.46 10.08
CA SER A 419 17.73 -11.75 9.91
C SER A 419 17.56 -10.22 9.95
N ILE A 420 16.46 -9.71 9.43
CA ILE A 420 16.14 -8.28 9.43
C ILE A 420 15.70 -7.85 10.83
N SER A 421 14.88 -8.65 11.52
CA SER A 421 14.53 -8.38 12.93
C SER A 421 15.77 -8.38 13.83
N ALA A 422 16.68 -9.35 13.65
CA ALA A 422 17.93 -9.40 14.39
C ALA A 422 18.83 -8.19 14.09
N TYR A 423 18.92 -7.77 12.83
CA TYR A 423 19.61 -6.54 12.47
C TYR A 423 18.99 -5.32 13.15
N ALA A 424 17.65 -5.18 13.10
CA ALA A 424 16.95 -4.10 13.77
C ALA A 424 17.27 -4.03 15.26
N ARG A 425 17.21 -5.16 15.97
CA ARG A 425 17.57 -5.25 17.40
C ARG A 425 19.01 -4.80 17.66
N ALA A 426 19.96 -5.31 16.86
CA ALA A 426 21.37 -4.94 17.01
C ALA A 426 21.60 -3.43 16.82
N GLN A 427 20.86 -2.79 15.90
CA GLN A 427 20.92 -1.34 15.73
C GLN A 427 20.29 -0.61 16.93
N LEU A 428 19.13 -1.05 17.42
CA LEU A 428 18.45 -0.45 18.57
C LEU A 428 19.27 -0.51 19.86
N GLN A 429 20.09 -1.56 20.05
CA GLN A 429 21.01 -1.68 21.18
C GLN A 429 22.12 -0.60 21.20
N THR A 430 22.37 0.04 20.06
CA THR A 430 23.34 1.15 19.99
C THR A 430 22.77 2.50 20.44
N VAL A 431 21.47 2.58 20.74
CA VAL A 431 20.82 3.78 21.25
C VAL A 431 21.10 3.93 22.75
N THR A 432 21.55 5.12 23.15
CA THR A 432 21.99 5.35 24.53
C THR A 432 21.30 6.55 25.17
N SER A 433 21.21 6.50 26.51
CA SER A 433 20.96 7.67 27.36
C SER A 433 22.17 7.90 28.28
N SER A 434 22.78 9.07 28.19
CA SER A 434 23.99 9.40 28.97
C SER A 434 25.12 8.34 28.84
N GLY A 435 25.23 7.70 27.68
CA GLY A 435 26.23 6.65 27.41
C GLY A 435 25.85 5.25 27.89
N VAL A 436 24.65 5.05 28.45
CA VAL A 436 24.11 3.75 28.85
C VAL A 436 23.12 3.26 27.77
N GLU A 437 23.23 2.00 27.36
CA GLU A 437 22.29 1.38 26.39
C GLU A 437 20.88 1.36 26.95
N CYS A 438 19.92 1.77 26.12
CA CYS A 438 18.49 1.83 26.48
C CYS A 438 17.76 0.49 26.23
N LEU A 439 18.34 -0.39 25.40
CA LEU A 439 17.87 -1.74 25.16
C LEU A 439 18.94 -2.72 25.65
N THR A 440 18.82 -3.16 26.89
CA THR A 440 19.70 -4.19 27.44
C THR A 440 19.25 -5.58 26.99
N GLN A 441 20.20 -6.47 26.77
CA GLN A 441 19.86 -7.89 26.54
C GLN A 441 19.20 -8.42 27.83
N SER A 442 18.02 -9.01 27.71
CA SER A 442 17.49 -9.85 28.78
C SER A 442 18.45 -11.01 28.96
N SER A 443 19.09 -11.06 30.13
CA SER A 443 19.98 -12.14 30.58
C SER A 443 19.27 -13.50 30.63
#